data_579ce8dfea8de3fbeabd8d81ba722ba1
#
_entry.id   579ce8dfea8de3fbeabd8d81ba722ba1
#
_cell.length_a   1.000
_cell.length_b   1.000
_cell.length_c   1.000
_cell.angle_alpha   90.00
_cell.angle_beta   90.00
_cell.angle_gamma   90.00
#
_symmetry.space_group_name_H-M   'P 1'
#
loop_
_entity.id
_entity.type
_entity.pdbx_description
1 polymer ?
#
loop_
_entity_poly.entity_id
_entity_poly.type
_entity_poly.pdbx_seq_one_letter_code
_entity_poly.pdbx_strand_id
1 'polypeptide(L)'
;MSNLPQFIVRNINQQVVCTLPTPAESGVKITPERIWSRNAGRSTATGKFVGDVIARKYTVTINYASLSESEAQTLLSITDTTTPFWILEFPLGTSTKRMNCYIAPPTYTVRRWDKEKQEYRYEDVALEFIEQ
;
A
#
# COMPACT_ATOMS: atom_id res chain seq x y z
N MET A 1 21.44 -6.29 -14.01
CA MET A 1 20.26 -6.89 -13.42
C MET A 1 19.81 -6.12 -12.20
N SER A 2 18.54 -5.80 -12.17
CA SER A 2 17.98 -4.99 -11.08
C SER A 2 17.64 -5.85 -9.87
N ASN A 3 18.12 -5.44 -8.71
CA ASN A 3 17.72 -6.02 -7.43
C ASN A 3 16.78 -5.08 -6.69
N LEU A 4 16.01 -4.30 -7.44
CA LEU A 4 15.08 -3.36 -6.84
C LEU A 4 14.03 -4.10 -6.01
N PRO A 5 13.70 -3.57 -4.84
CA PRO A 5 12.62 -4.14 -4.04
C PRO A 5 11.32 -4.16 -4.82
N GLN A 6 10.55 -5.21 -4.64
CA GLN A 6 9.28 -5.37 -5.34
C GLN A 6 8.14 -5.46 -4.34
N PHE A 7 7.02 -4.91 -4.74
CA PHE A 7 5.78 -5.01 -4.00
C PHE A 7 4.91 -6.04 -4.71
N ILE A 8 4.59 -7.12 -4.02
CA ILE A 8 3.87 -8.24 -4.59
C ILE A 8 2.54 -8.39 -3.86
N VAL A 9 1.46 -8.47 -4.63
CA VAL A 9 0.13 -8.70 -4.09
C VAL A 9 -0.23 -10.16 -4.27
N ARG A 10 -0.59 -10.80 -3.17
CA ARG A 10 -1.01 -12.20 -3.15
C ARG A 10 -2.45 -12.31 -2.69
N ASN A 11 -3.13 -13.37 -3.08
CA ASN A 11 -4.47 -13.64 -2.56
C ASN A 11 -4.35 -14.31 -1.17
N ILE A 12 -5.49 -14.55 -0.53
CA ILE A 12 -5.49 -15.15 0.81
C ILE A 12 -4.91 -16.57 0.84
N ASN A 13 -4.79 -17.22 -0.31
CA ASN A 13 -4.14 -18.52 -0.44
C ASN A 13 -2.65 -18.39 -0.73
N GLN A 14 -2.10 -17.18 -0.63
CA GLN A 14 -0.70 -16.83 -0.84
C GLN A 14 -0.20 -17.03 -2.28
N GLN A 15 -1.12 -17.08 -3.23
CA GLN A 15 -0.77 -17.13 -4.64
C GLN A 15 -0.52 -15.71 -5.16
N VAL A 16 0.52 -15.53 -5.96
CA VAL A 16 0.85 -14.24 -6.54
C VAL A 16 -0.25 -13.82 -7.52
N VAL A 17 -0.87 -12.68 -7.26
CA VAL A 17 -1.87 -12.09 -8.15
C VAL A 17 -1.19 -11.15 -9.13
N CYS A 18 -0.34 -10.26 -8.62
CA CYS A 18 0.41 -9.34 -9.47
C CYS A 18 1.63 -8.80 -8.74
N THR A 19 2.59 -8.31 -9.52
CA THR A 19 3.71 -7.53 -9.02
C THR A 19 3.41 -6.07 -9.39
N LEU A 20 3.47 -5.19 -8.40
CA LEU A 20 3.13 -3.79 -8.62
C LEU A 20 4.19 -3.10 -9.49
N PRO A 21 3.79 -2.12 -10.32
CA PRO A 21 4.75 -1.31 -11.06
C PRO A 21 5.69 -0.56 -10.12
N THR A 22 6.83 -0.11 -10.66
CA THR A 22 7.81 0.66 -9.89
C THR A 22 7.19 1.99 -9.45
N PRO A 23 7.19 2.28 -8.13
CA PRO A 23 6.63 3.54 -7.64
C PRO A 23 7.46 4.75 -8.05
N ALA A 24 6.88 5.93 -7.90
CA ALA A 24 7.61 7.18 -8.07
C ALA A 24 8.72 7.29 -7.02
N GLU A 25 9.75 8.07 -7.32
CA GLU A 25 10.80 8.38 -6.35
C GLU A 25 10.17 8.99 -5.09
N SER A 26 10.55 8.47 -3.93
CA SER A 26 9.95 8.85 -2.65
C SER A 26 8.45 8.63 -2.57
N GLY A 27 7.92 7.76 -3.45
CA GLY A 27 6.48 7.51 -3.52
C GLY A 27 5.98 6.45 -2.56
N VAL A 28 6.86 5.74 -1.85
CA VAL A 28 6.45 4.70 -0.92
C VAL A 28 6.60 5.21 0.50
N LYS A 29 5.52 5.10 1.26
CA LYS A 29 5.52 5.46 2.69
C LYS A 29 5.01 4.27 3.48
N ILE A 30 5.78 3.84 4.46
CA ILE A 30 5.42 2.73 5.34
C ILE A 30 5.32 3.27 6.74
N THR A 31 4.13 3.20 7.32
CA THR A 31 3.86 3.74 8.65
C THR A 31 3.49 2.60 9.60
N PRO A 32 4.40 2.24 10.52
CA PRO A 32 4.04 1.31 11.59
C PRO A 32 3.27 2.07 12.67
N GLU A 33 2.09 1.60 12.99
CA GLU A 33 1.25 2.20 14.01
C GLU A 33 1.11 1.27 15.19
N ARG A 34 1.18 1.84 16.38
CA ARG A 34 0.93 1.12 17.62
C ARG A 34 -0.51 1.37 18.04
N ILE A 35 -1.21 0.29 18.36
CA ILE A 35 -2.56 0.38 18.87
C ILE A 35 -2.48 0.22 20.39
N TRP A 36 -2.86 1.27 21.09
CA TRP A 36 -2.78 1.32 22.54
C TRP A 36 -4.03 0.72 23.17
N SER A 37 -3.89 0.26 24.43
CA SER A 37 -5.02 -0.23 25.19
C SER A 37 -6.01 0.90 25.47
N ARG A 38 -7.25 0.52 25.87
CA ARG A 38 -8.30 1.49 26.17
C ARG A 38 -7.94 2.42 27.33
N ASN A 39 -7.08 1.97 28.22
CA ASN A 39 -6.66 2.74 29.40
C ASN A 39 -5.40 3.57 29.16
N ALA A 40 -4.96 3.66 27.90
CA ALA A 40 -3.79 4.46 27.56
C ALA A 40 -4.11 5.95 27.74
N GLY A 41 -3.13 6.68 28.25
CA GLY A 41 -3.22 8.11 28.44
C GLY A 41 -2.12 8.60 29.36
N ARG A 42 -2.16 9.90 29.67
CA ARG A 42 -1.17 10.48 30.56
C ARG A 42 -1.62 10.35 32.01
N SER A 43 -0.66 9.98 32.88
CA SER A 43 -0.93 9.94 34.31
C SER A 43 -1.15 11.37 34.80
N THR A 44 -2.23 11.58 35.59
CA THR A 44 -2.53 12.88 36.18
C THR A 44 -1.53 13.24 37.28
N ALA A 45 -0.90 12.23 37.89
CA ALA A 45 0.07 12.47 38.96
C ALA A 45 1.43 12.88 38.45
N THR A 46 1.91 12.29 37.35
CA THR A 46 3.27 12.50 36.86
C THR A 46 3.32 13.15 35.48
N GLY A 47 2.20 13.23 34.76
CA GLY A 47 2.14 13.73 33.40
C GLY A 47 2.71 12.77 32.35
N LYS A 48 3.14 11.59 32.76
CA LYS A 48 3.69 10.60 31.86
C LYS A 48 2.58 9.87 31.13
N PHE A 49 2.86 9.52 29.87
CA PHE A 49 1.97 8.67 29.10
C PHE A 49 2.01 7.24 29.67
N VAL A 50 0.85 6.69 29.96
CA VAL A 50 0.70 5.33 30.48
C VAL A 50 -0.19 4.56 29.55
N GLY A 51 0.22 3.36 29.16
CA GLY A 51 -0.61 2.52 28.31
C GLY A 51 0.16 1.29 27.85
N ASP A 52 -0.60 0.31 27.40
CA ASP A 52 -0.07 -0.93 26.86
C ASP A 52 -0.28 -0.98 25.37
N VAL A 53 0.75 -1.38 24.62
CA VAL A 53 0.63 -1.61 23.19
C VAL A 53 0.00 -2.98 22.99
N ILE A 54 -1.22 -3.01 22.44
CA ILE A 54 -1.94 -4.26 22.20
C ILE A 54 -1.74 -4.80 20.79
N ALA A 55 -1.32 -3.95 19.85
CA ALA A 55 -1.05 -4.38 18.49
C ALA A 55 -0.16 -3.37 17.79
N ARG A 56 0.51 -3.84 16.74
CA ARG A 56 1.25 -2.99 15.82
C ARG A 56 0.82 -3.34 14.41
N LYS A 57 0.39 -2.37 13.64
CA LYS A 57 -0.10 -2.56 12.28
C LYS A 57 0.60 -1.60 11.33
N TYR A 58 0.72 -2.00 10.09
CA TYR A 58 1.37 -1.20 9.06
C TYR A 58 0.35 -0.60 8.11
N THR A 59 0.62 0.63 7.69
CA THR A 59 -0.06 1.24 6.55
C THR A 59 1.01 1.52 5.50
N VAL A 60 0.84 0.98 4.31
CA VAL A 60 1.76 1.18 3.21
C VAL A 60 1.05 1.99 2.13
N THR A 61 1.60 3.16 1.83
CA THR A 61 1.08 4.04 0.78
C THR A 61 2.07 4.07 -0.37
N ILE A 62 1.60 3.78 -1.58
CA ILE A 62 2.42 3.75 -2.77
C ILE A 62 1.85 4.76 -3.77
N ASN A 63 2.68 5.73 -4.16
CA ASN A 63 2.28 6.79 -5.08
C ASN A 63 2.93 6.58 -6.44
N TYR A 64 2.13 6.79 -7.48
CA TYR A 64 2.57 6.73 -8.85
C TYR A 64 2.35 8.08 -9.51
N ALA A 65 3.44 8.68 -10.03
CA ALA A 65 3.35 9.97 -10.71
C ALA A 65 2.71 9.84 -12.08
N SER A 66 3.01 8.74 -12.77
CA SER A 66 2.49 8.49 -14.11
C SER A 66 2.42 6.98 -14.34
N LEU A 67 1.33 6.55 -14.95
CA LEU A 67 1.12 5.14 -15.28
C LEU A 67 0.68 5.03 -16.74
N SER A 68 1.19 3.99 -17.42
CA SER A 68 0.66 3.59 -18.71
C SER A 68 -0.65 2.83 -18.51
N GLU A 69 -1.37 2.59 -19.59
CA GLU A 69 -2.63 1.86 -19.52
C GLU A 69 -2.44 0.44 -18.99
N SER A 70 -1.36 -0.24 -19.40
CA SER A 70 -1.08 -1.60 -18.92
C SER A 70 -0.75 -1.63 -17.45
N GLU A 71 -0.01 -0.63 -16.96
CA GLU A 71 0.31 -0.53 -15.53
C GLU A 71 -0.95 -0.23 -14.71
N ALA A 72 -1.79 0.67 -15.21
CA ALA A 72 -3.07 0.96 -14.57
C ALA A 72 -3.97 -0.28 -14.54
N GLN A 73 -3.96 -1.09 -15.59
CA GLN A 73 -4.74 -2.32 -15.64
C GLN A 73 -4.27 -3.30 -14.57
N THR A 74 -2.96 -3.38 -14.31
CA THR A 74 -2.42 -4.20 -13.24
C THR A 74 -2.98 -3.77 -11.89
N LEU A 75 -3.03 -2.47 -11.62
CA LEU A 75 -3.59 -1.96 -10.37
C LEU A 75 -5.09 -2.19 -10.29
N LEU A 76 -5.80 -2.05 -11.41
CA LEU A 76 -7.24 -2.28 -11.44
C LEU A 76 -7.60 -3.72 -11.13
N SER A 77 -6.73 -4.66 -11.46
CA SER A 77 -6.99 -6.08 -11.18
C SER A 77 -7.15 -6.37 -9.69
N ILE A 78 -6.58 -5.53 -8.82
CA ILE A 78 -6.70 -5.69 -7.38
C ILE A 78 -7.56 -4.62 -6.71
N THR A 79 -7.89 -3.53 -7.40
CA THR A 79 -8.68 -2.44 -6.83
C THR A 79 -10.11 -2.41 -7.36
N ASP A 80 -10.33 -2.83 -8.61
CA ASP A 80 -11.65 -2.88 -9.20
C ASP A 80 -12.21 -4.29 -9.10
N THR A 81 -12.45 -4.73 -7.88
CA THR A 81 -12.90 -6.09 -7.57
C THR A 81 -13.64 -6.10 -6.24
N THR A 82 -14.41 -7.15 -6.02
CA THR A 82 -15.14 -7.32 -4.78
C THR A 82 -14.36 -8.09 -3.71
N THR A 83 -13.15 -8.54 -4.04
CA THR A 83 -12.31 -9.25 -3.08
C THR A 83 -11.89 -8.29 -1.96
N PRO A 84 -12.21 -8.59 -0.70
CA PRO A 84 -12.00 -7.63 0.38
C PRO A 84 -10.58 -7.57 0.91
N PHE A 85 -9.86 -8.70 0.89
CA PHE A 85 -8.56 -8.77 1.54
C PHE A 85 -7.50 -9.35 0.64
N TRP A 86 -6.28 -8.85 0.80
CA TRP A 86 -5.10 -9.25 0.05
C TRP A 86 -3.93 -9.45 1.00
N ILE A 87 -2.89 -10.10 0.52
CA ILE A 87 -1.61 -10.16 1.22
C ILE A 87 -0.63 -9.31 0.44
N LEU A 88 -0.10 -8.27 1.09
CA LEU A 88 0.94 -7.44 0.50
C LEU A 88 2.30 -7.90 1.01
N GLU A 89 3.20 -8.21 0.08
CA GLU A 89 4.58 -8.50 0.39
C GLU A 89 5.41 -7.27 0.03
N PHE A 90 6.15 -6.73 1.00
CA PHE A 90 6.88 -5.50 0.80
C PHE A 90 8.22 -5.53 1.53
N PRO A 91 9.23 -4.81 1.01
CA PRO A 91 10.52 -4.70 1.69
C PRO A 91 10.43 -3.70 2.83
N LEU A 92 11.03 -4.04 3.96
CA LEU A 92 11.13 -3.13 5.10
C LEU A 92 12.47 -3.37 5.80
N GLY A 93 13.34 -2.36 5.76
CA GLY A 93 14.68 -2.50 6.29
C GLY A 93 15.47 -3.54 5.51
N THR A 94 16.01 -4.53 6.20
CA THR A 94 16.81 -5.58 5.58
C THR A 94 16.00 -6.85 5.28
N SER A 95 14.70 -6.82 5.54
CA SER A 95 13.85 -8.00 5.37
C SER A 95 12.63 -7.69 4.53
N THR A 96 11.94 -8.76 4.13
CA THR A 96 10.68 -8.67 3.42
C THR A 96 9.57 -9.08 4.36
N LYS A 97 8.49 -8.30 4.39
CA LYS A 97 7.35 -8.57 5.25
C LYS A 97 6.10 -8.84 4.42
N ARG A 98 5.20 -9.61 4.99
CA ARG A 98 3.87 -9.87 4.43
C ARG A 98 2.83 -9.46 5.44
N MET A 99 1.75 -8.84 4.97
CA MET A 99 0.65 -8.48 5.84
C MET A 99 -0.68 -8.75 5.16
N ASN A 100 -1.66 -9.19 5.95
CA ASN A 100 -3.04 -9.26 5.50
C ASN A 100 -3.60 -7.85 5.53
N CYS A 101 -4.10 -7.37 4.41
CA CYS A 101 -4.52 -5.98 4.29
C CYS A 101 -5.75 -5.82 3.41
N TYR A 102 -6.33 -4.64 3.49
CA TYR A 102 -7.33 -4.19 2.54
C TYR A 102 -6.83 -2.91 1.89
N ILE A 103 -7.39 -2.58 0.74
CA ILE A 103 -6.95 -1.44 -0.05
C ILE A 103 -8.01 -0.35 0.05
N ALA A 104 -7.61 0.84 0.52
CA ALA A 104 -8.50 1.99 0.52
C ALA A 104 -8.82 2.36 -0.93
N PRO A 105 -10.05 2.83 -1.23
CA PRO A 105 -10.42 3.12 -2.61
C PRO A 105 -9.49 4.15 -3.25
N PRO A 106 -8.77 3.79 -4.31
CA PRO A 106 -7.90 4.74 -4.98
C PRO A 106 -8.67 5.57 -5.99
N THR A 107 -8.07 6.71 -6.37
CA THR A 107 -8.60 7.55 -7.44
C THR A 107 -7.62 7.48 -8.60
N TYR A 108 -8.14 7.19 -9.78
CA TYR A 108 -7.35 7.17 -11.02
C TYR A 108 -7.62 8.45 -11.78
N THR A 109 -6.60 9.28 -11.91
CA THR A 109 -6.71 10.53 -12.65
C THR A 109 -6.24 10.31 -14.08
N VAL A 110 -7.13 10.48 -15.03
CA VAL A 110 -6.79 10.37 -16.46
C VAL A 110 -6.14 11.67 -16.90
N ARG A 111 -4.86 11.59 -17.26
CA ARG A 111 -4.11 12.77 -17.67
C ARG A 111 -4.45 13.19 -19.08
N ARG A 112 -4.36 12.23 -20.01
CA ARG A 112 -4.62 12.51 -21.41
C ARG A 112 -4.66 11.23 -22.22
N TRP A 113 -5.22 11.35 -23.41
CA TRP A 113 -5.14 10.31 -24.43
C TRP A 113 -3.83 10.46 -25.19
N ASP A 114 -3.04 9.39 -25.26
CA ASP A 114 -1.80 9.34 -26.03
C ASP A 114 -2.13 8.84 -27.42
N LYS A 115 -2.14 9.75 -28.41
CA LYS A 115 -2.52 9.42 -29.79
C LYS A 115 -1.54 8.46 -30.46
N GLU A 116 -0.25 8.57 -30.13
CA GLU A 116 0.75 7.72 -30.75
C GLU A 116 0.61 6.28 -30.32
N LYS A 117 0.34 6.05 -29.03
CA LYS A 117 0.19 4.71 -28.48
C LYS A 117 -1.27 4.28 -28.42
N GLN A 118 -2.20 5.16 -28.71
CA GLN A 118 -3.64 4.92 -28.63
C GLN A 118 -4.06 4.38 -27.27
N GLU A 119 -3.61 5.05 -26.22
CA GLU A 119 -3.94 4.67 -24.86
C GLU A 119 -4.05 5.89 -23.96
N TYR A 120 -4.75 5.73 -22.84
CA TYR A 120 -4.82 6.77 -21.83
C TYR A 120 -3.61 6.71 -20.91
N ARG A 121 -3.19 7.89 -20.47
CA ARG A 121 -2.15 8.01 -19.43
C ARG A 121 -2.83 8.45 -18.14
N TYR A 122 -2.35 7.89 -17.03
CA TYR A 122 -2.87 8.18 -15.70
C TYR A 122 -1.81 8.86 -14.87
N GLU A 123 -2.25 9.70 -13.93
CA GLU A 123 -1.33 10.41 -13.05
C GLU A 123 -1.87 10.47 -11.63
N ASP A 124 -0.97 10.73 -10.68
CA ASP A 124 -1.30 10.93 -9.27
C ASP A 124 -2.17 9.81 -8.69
N VAL A 125 -1.82 8.57 -9.02
CA VAL A 125 -2.50 7.41 -8.46
C VAL A 125 -1.80 7.01 -7.17
N ALA A 126 -2.56 6.90 -6.09
CA ALA A 126 -2.05 6.47 -4.80
C ALA A 126 -2.81 5.24 -4.32
N LEU A 127 -2.06 4.21 -3.93
CA LEU A 127 -2.62 3.02 -3.31
C LEU A 127 -2.28 3.04 -1.84
N GLU A 128 -3.29 2.79 -1.00
CA GLU A 128 -3.08 2.69 0.44
C GLU A 128 -3.48 1.30 0.88
N PHE A 129 -2.50 0.54 1.35
CA PHE A 129 -2.70 -0.80 1.89
C PHE A 129 -2.71 -0.69 3.41
N ILE A 130 -3.83 -1.07 4.00
CA ILE A 130 -4.03 -0.95 5.45
C ILE A 130 -4.08 -2.34 6.04
N GLU A 131 -3.21 -2.63 6.97
CA GLU A 131 -3.16 -3.94 7.62
C GLU A 131 -4.45 -4.20 8.37
N GLN A 132 -4.96 -5.42 8.16
CA GLN A 132 -6.19 -5.87 8.77
C GLN A 132 -6.08 -6.01 10.31
#